data_3a82af583e15399d0d985cc3e4654305
#
_entry.id   3a82af583e15399d0d985cc3e4654305
#
_cell.length_a   1.000
_cell.length_b   1.000
_cell.length_c   1.000
_cell.angle_alpha   90.00
_cell.angle_beta   90.00
_cell.angle_gamma   90.00
#
_symmetry.space_group_name_H-M   'P 1'
#
loop_
_entity.id
_entity.type
_entity.pdbx_description
1 polymer ?
#
loop_
_entity_poly.entity_id
_entity_poly.type
_entity_poly.pdbx_seq_one_letter_code
_entity_poly.pdbx_strand_id
1 'polypeptide(L)'
;MTINKYLLAAIIFPLVISCNRNERTTDKMENSADHMQPTTDTAKSPLSEMMGKSMQEMMQMKMTNDPDHDFASMMIMHHQSAVDMAQHQLQNGQDTMIKEMAQAIITSQKKEIEEFNKFLSTHEPNSAKENVSKDLMTAMHDNMDPAEPLNNNPDHDFVVMMIPHHKSAIEMSESVLKSSKEQTIKAMANKIIADQKKEIDQLENWLSNHK
;
A
#
# COMPACT_ATOMS: atom_id res chain seq x y z
N MET A 1 31.80 -26.14 -63.90
CA MET A 1 32.74 -25.33 -64.68
C MET A 1 33.01 -24.07 -63.88
N THR A 2 34.16 -24.02 -63.47
CA THR A 2 35.20 -23.04 -63.06
C THR A 2 34.93 -22.25 -61.81
N ILE A 3 35.46 -22.58 -60.63
CA ILE A 3 36.84 -22.37 -60.07
C ILE A 3 37.33 -20.91 -60.23
N ASN A 4 37.49 -20.20 -59.12
CA ASN A 4 38.72 -19.52 -58.67
C ASN A 4 38.34 -18.74 -57.34
N LYS A 5 38.92 -19.03 -56.24
CA LYS A 5 40.29 -19.01 -55.63
C LYS A 5 40.81 -17.59 -55.31
N TYR A 6 41.20 -17.51 -54.01
CA TYR A 6 42.23 -16.65 -53.34
C TYR A 6 41.77 -15.23 -52.99
N LEU A 7 42.13 -14.60 -51.90
CA LEU A 7 43.28 -14.66 -51.02
C LEU A 7 43.05 -14.02 -49.67
N LEU A 8 43.69 -14.52 -48.64
CA LEU A 8 43.88 -13.92 -47.33
C LEU A 8 44.58 -12.55 -47.40
N ALA A 9 44.23 -11.65 -46.50
CA ALA A 9 45.18 -10.74 -45.87
C ALA A 9 44.73 -10.34 -44.47
N ALA A 10 45.48 -10.81 -43.52
CA ALA A 10 45.47 -10.30 -42.14
C ALA A 10 46.33 -9.04 -42.05
N ILE A 11 45.88 -8.01 -41.44
CA ILE A 11 46.71 -6.92 -40.92
C ILE A 11 46.23 -6.51 -39.52
N ILE A 12 47.21 -6.41 -38.66
CA ILE A 12 47.30 -6.21 -37.23
C ILE A 12 47.14 -4.71 -36.90
N PHE A 13 46.40 -4.42 -35.78
CA PHE A 13 46.47 -3.34 -34.79
C PHE A 13 47.16 -1.98 -35.13
N PRO A 14 46.73 -0.86 -34.53
CA PRO A 14 46.93 -0.63 -33.10
C PRO A 14 45.79 0.07 -32.35
N LEU A 15 45.84 -0.09 -31.02
CA LEU A 15 45.20 0.60 -29.93
C LEU A 15 45.39 2.13 -30.04
N VAL A 16 44.30 2.88 -29.94
CA VAL A 16 44.36 4.28 -29.47
C VAL A 16 43.26 4.51 -28.46
N ILE A 17 43.68 4.75 -27.24
CA ILE A 17 42.86 5.29 -26.13
C ILE A 17 42.63 6.76 -26.45
N SER A 18 41.39 7.18 -26.51
CA SER A 18 41.03 8.59 -26.26
C SER A 18 39.64 8.72 -25.67
N CYS A 19 39.59 9.28 -24.49
CA CYS A 19 38.40 9.79 -23.86
C CYS A 19 37.80 10.93 -24.70
N ASN A 20 36.50 10.94 -24.93
CA ASN A 20 35.68 12.13 -24.68
C ASN A 20 34.18 11.86 -24.81
N ARG A 21 33.48 12.12 -23.73
CA ARG A 21 32.20 12.81 -23.48
C ARG A 21 31.29 13.04 -24.71
N ASN A 22 30.10 12.53 -24.71
CA ASN A 22 28.84 13.29 -24.61
C ASN A 22 27.59 12.44 -24.87
N GLU A 23 26.73 12.42 -23.89
CA GLU A 23 25.28 12.48 -23.91
C GLU A 23 24.51 11.93 -25.12
N ARG A 24 23.70 10.91 -24.85
CA ARG A 24 22.26 11.02 -25.14
C ARG A 24 21.49 10.02 -24.30
N THR A 25 20.71 10.57 -23.40
CA THR A 25 19.63 9.93 -22.63
C THR A 25 18.74 9.05 -23.49
N THR A 26 18.70 7.78 -23.19
CA THR A 26 17.57 6.91 -23.49
C THR A 26 17.01 6.50 -22.14
N ASP A 27 15.84 7.06 -21.83
CA ASP A 27 15.00 6.65 -20.70
C ASP A 27 14.74 5.14 -20.79
N LYS A 28 15.48 4.39 -20.00
CA LYS A 28 15.05 3.09 -19.54
C LYS A 28 14.17 3.35 -18.33
N MET A 29 12.90 3.11 -18.48
CA MET A 29 12.01 2.83 -17.34
C MET A 29 12.61 1.63 -16.60
N GLU A 30 13.47 1.90 -15.65
CA GLU A 30 13.88 0.94 -14.64
C GLU A 30 12.72 0.75 -13.69
N ASN A 31 12.27 -0.47 -13.69
CA ASN A 31 11.35 -1.13 -12.83
C ASN A 31 11.50 -0.66 -11.37
N SER A 32 10.52 0.10 -10.87
CA SER A 32 10.45 0.59 -9.49
C SER A 32 10.20 -0.53 -8.44
N ALA A 33 10.58 -1.76 -8.75
CA ALA A 33 10.47 -2.89 -7.84
C ALA A 33 11.66 -3.03 -6.87
N ASP A 34 12.68 -2.16 -6.97
CA ASP A 34 13.95 -2.34 -6.25
C ASP A 34 14.13 -1.39 -5.04
N HIS A 35 13.05 -0.79 -4.53
CA HIS A 35 13.13 0.09 -3.36
C HIS A 35 12.48 -0.47 -2.10
N MET A 36 12.14 -1.77 -2.08
CA MET A 36 11.72 -2.49 -0.88
C MET A 36 12.83 -3.42 -0.37
N GLN A 37 14.05 -2.91 -0.25
CA GLN A 37 14.99 -3.54 0.68
C GLN A 37 14.74 -2.92 2.06
N PRO A 38 14.30 -3.71 3.06
CA PRO A 38 14.17 -3.18 4.41
C PRO A 38 15.55 -2.72 4.86
N THR A 39 15.66 -1.43 5.16
CA THR A 39 16.83 -0.87 5.82
C THR A 39 17.03 -1.64 7.11
N THR A 40 18.21 -2.13 7.27
CA THR A 40 18.79 -2.94 8.33
C THR A 40 18.24 -2.63 9.73
N ASP A 41 17.87 -3.72 10.44
CA ASP A 41 17.74 -3.82 11.90
C ASP A 41 16.51 -3.23 12.59
N THR A 42 15.37 -3.08 11.94
CA THR A 42 14.10 -3.08 12.65
C THR A 42 13.76 -4.50 13.04
N ALA A 43 13.79 -4.81 14.34
CA ALA A 43 13.26 -6.06 14.86
C ALA A 43 11.91 -6.32 14.18
N LYS A 44 11.74 -7.50 13.58
CA LYS A 44 10.52 -7.89 12.89
C LYS A 44 9.38 -7.94 13.90
N SER A 45 8.69 -6.82 14.07
CA SER A 45 7.49 -6.78 14.90
C SER A 45 6.42 -7.65 14.24
N PRO A 46 5.68 -8.47 15.00
CA PRO A 46 4.55 -9.23 14.46
C PRO A 46 3.58 -8.35 13.67
N LEU A 47 3.38 -7.11 14.09
CA LEU A 47 2.51 -6.15 13.40
C LEU A 47 3.07 -5.74 12.03
N SER A 48 4.38 -5.54 11.91
CA SER A 48 4.99 -5.22 10.61
C SER A 48 4.95 -6.40 9.65
N GLU A 49 5.05 -7.64 10.15
CA GLU A 49 4.87 -8.83 9.32
C GLU A 49 3.42 -8.97 8.83
N MET A 50 2.44 -8.73 9.71
CA MET A 50 1.01 -8.78 9.36
C MET A 50 0.68 -7.73 8.30
N MET A 51 1.12 -6.49 8.49
CA MET A 51 0.90 -5.40 7.53
C MET A 51 1.59 -5.69 6.18
N GLY A 52 2.85 -6.13 6.20
CA GLY A 52 3.59 -6.47 4.99
C GLY A 52 2.95 -7.60 4.19
N LYS A 53 2.43 -8.64 4.86
CA LYS A 53 1.68 -9.73 4.22
C LYS A 53 0.40 -9.21 3.56
N SER A 54 -0.40 -8.44 4.29
CA SER A 54 -1.64 -7.87 3.78
C SER A 54 -1.40 -6.96 2.56
N MET A 55 -0.36 -6.13 2.63
CA MET A 55 0.04 -5.29 1.51
C MET A 55 0.44 -6.12 0.28
N GLN A 56 1.22 -7.19 0.48
CA GLN A 56 1.59 -8.08 -0.63
C GLN A 56 0.36 -8.74 -1.27
N GLU A 57 -0.61 -9.14 -0.48
CA GLU A 57 -1.88 -9.71 -0.98
C GLU A 57 -2.68 -8.67 -1.78
N MET A 58 -2.79 -7.43 -1.28
CA MET A 58 -3.47 -6.34 -2.00
C MET A 58 -2.77 -6.01 -3.33
N MET A 59 -1.44 -6.00 -3.38
CA MET A 59 -0.67 -5.76 -4.62
C MET A 59 -0.87 -6.87 -5.68
N GLN A 60 -1.25 -8.07 -5.26
CA GLN A 60 -1.54 -9.19 -6.18
C GLN A 60 -3.01 -9.22 -6.62
N MET A 61 -3.85 -8.35 -6.09
CA MET A 61 -5.26 -8.30 -6.44
C MET A 61 -5.44 -7.94 -7.92
N LYS A 62 -6.30 -8.69 -8.61
CA LYS A 62 -6.63 -8.41 -10.01
C LYS A 62 -7.65 -7.27 -10.08
N MET A 63 -7.21 -6.12 -10.54
CA MET A 63 -8.07 -4.96 -10.74
C MET A 63 -9.02 -5.16 -11.92
N THR A 64 -10.26 -4.71 -11.76
CA THR A 64 -11.31 -4.75 -12.80
C THR A 64 -11.32 -3.50 -13.66
N ASN A 65 -10.67 -2.42 -13.20
CA ASN A 65 -10.75 -1.05 -13.71
C ASN A 65 -12.14 -0.40 -13.54
N ASP A 66 -12.98 -0.95 -12.67
CA ASP A 66 -14.14 -0.28 -12.12
C ASP A 66 -13.73 0.36 -10.79
N PRO A 67 -13.75 1.70 -10.66
CA PRO A 67 -13.29 2.37 -9.46
C PRO A 67 -14.07 1.98 -8.20
N ASP A 68 -15.37 1.75 -8.35
CA ASP A 68 -16.26 1.44 -7.23
C ASP A 68 -16.03 0.00 -6.74
N HIS A 69 -15.88 -0.95 -7.69
CA HIS A 69 -15.58 -2.35 -7.41
C HIS A 69 -14.17 -2.52 -6.81
N ASP A 70 -13.18 -1.89 -7.43
CA ASP A 70 -11.79 -2.01 -7.04
C ASP A 70 -11.54 -1.37 -5.67
N PHE A 71 -12.13 -0.21 -5.39
CA PHE A 71 -12.09 0.43 -4.06
C PHE A 71 -12.72 -0.47 -3.00
N ALA A 72 -13.92 -0.99 -3.24
CA ALA A 72 -14.60 -1.86 -2.27
C ALA A 72 -13.77 -3.12 -1.97
N SER A 73 -13.21 -3.76 -3.00
CA SER A 73 -12.40 -4.96 -2.87
C SER A 73 -11.08 -4.70 -2.12
N MET A 74 -10.39 -3.60 -2.43
CA MET A 74 -9.16 -3.20 -1.73
C MET A 74 -9.45 -2.84 -0.28
N MET A 75 -10.52 -2.09 -0.02
CA MET A 75 -10.85 -1.65 1.33
C MET A 75 -11.26 -2.81 2.24
N ILE A 76 -11.90 -3.86 1.72
CA ILE A 76 -12.14 -5.10 2.48
C ILE A 76 -10.82 -5.69 3.00
N MET A 77 -9.83 -5.83 2.13
CA MET A 77 -8.52 -6.41 2.52
C MET A 77 -7.76 -5.49 3.48
N HIS A 78 -7.81 -4.18 3.22
CA HIS A 78 -7.22 -3.17 4.07
C HIS A 78 -7.85 -3.18 5.47
N HIS A 79 -9.15 -3.20 5.58
CA HIS A 79 -9.86 -3.27 6.86
C HIS A 79 -9.60 -4.61 7.60
N GLN A 80 -9.50 -5.72 6.88
CA GLN A 80 -9.13 -7.00 7.49
C GLN A 80 -7.74 -6.92 8.15
N SER A 81 -6.79 -6.25 7.51
CA SER A 81 -5.46 -6.02 8.09
C SER A 81 -5.53 -5.25 9.42
N ALA A 82 -6.33 -4.18 9.48
CA ALA A 82 -6.52 -3.44 10.73
C ALA A 82 -7.21 -4.27 11.82
N VAL A 83 -8.19 -5.09 11.44
CA VAL A 83 -8.86 -6.03 12.37
C VAL A 83 -7.85 -7.03 12.94
N ASP A 84 -6.96 -7.57 12.12
CA ASP A 84 -5.95 -8.54 12.56
C ASP A 84 -4.92 -7.89 13.49
N MET A 85 -4.42 -6.69 13.16
CA MET A 85 -3.55 -5.91 14.03
C MET A 85 -4.22 -5.55 15.36
N ALA A 86 -5.50 -5.14 15.32
CA ALA A 86 -6.26 -4.81 16.54
C ALA A 86 -6.53 -6.05 17.41
N GLN A 87 -6.77 -7.22 16.82
CA GLN A 87 -6.88 -8.47 17.58
C GLN A 87 -5.55 -8.84 18.25
N HIS A 88 -4.42 -8.66 17.57
CA HIS A 88 -3.09 -8.84 18.17
C HIS A 88 -2.90 -7.89 19.36
N GLN A 89 -3.33 -6.63 19.23
CA GLN A 89 -3.28 -5.63 20.29
C GLN A 89 -4.12 -6.03 21.52
N LEU A 90 -5.33 -6.55 21.33
CA LEU A 90 -6.15 -7.04 22.44
C LEU A 90 -5.49 -8.18 23.23
N GLN A 91 -4.71 -9.02 22.56
CA GLN A 91 -4.03 -10.15 23.17
C GLN A 91 -2.74 -9.78 23.87
N ASN A 92 -1.98 -8.83 23.34
CA ASN A 92 -0.59 -8.55 23.74
C ASN A 92 -0.41 -7.17 24.38
N GLY A 93 -1.30 -6.22 24.14
CA GLY A 93 -1.26 -4.87 24.70
C GLY A 93 -1.57 -4.84 26.20
N GLN A 94 -1.10 -3.80 26.87
CA GLN A 94 -1.28 -3.59 28.31
C GLN A 94 -2.05 -2.30 28.61
N ASP A 95 -1.97 -1.31 27.74
CA ASP A 95 -2.68 -0.04 27.90
C ASP A 95 -4.20 -0.21 27.65
N THR A 96 -5.00 0.16 28.66
CA THR A 96 -6.46 -0.01 28.61
C THR A 96 -7.10 0.84 27.51
N MET A 97 -6.63 2.08 27.33
CA MET A 97 -7.17 2.98 26.28
C MET A 97 -6.89 2.41 24.89
N ILE A 98 -5.68 1.92 24.64
CA ILE A 98 -5.33 1.34 23.34
C ILE A 98 -6.10 0.05 23.07
N LYS A 99 -6.33 -0.78 24.08
CA LYS A 99 -7.20 -1.96 23.95
C LYS A 99 -8.66 -1.59 23.66
N GLU A 100 -9.19 -0.55 24.28
CA GLU A 100 -10.54 -0.05 23.99
C GLU A 100 -10.62 0.49 22.55
N MET A 101 -9.61 1.21 22.09
CA MET A 101 -9.52 1.67 20.70
C MET A 101 -9.43 0.50 19.72
N ALA A 102 -8.59 -0.49 20.00
CA ALA A 102 -8.49 -1.70 19.19
C ALA A 102 -9.83 -2.44 19.08
N GLN A 103 -10.58 -2.56 20.17
CA GLN A 103 -11.92 -3.15 20.16
C GLN A 103 -12.91 -2.32 19.33
N ALA A 104 -12.84 -1.01 19.39
CA ALA A 104 -13.69 -0.12 18.58
C ALA A 104 -13.36 -0.25 17.08
N ILE A 105 -12.07 -0.29 16.72
CA ILE A 105 -11.60 -0.52 15.35
C ILE A 105 -12.12 -1.86 14.81
N ILE A 106 -12.00 -2.95 15.58
CA ILE A 106 -12.53 -4.26 15.17
C ILE A 106 -14.03 -4.16 14.87
N THR A 107 -14.78 -3.48 15.71
CA THR A 107 -16.24 -3.39 15.59
C THR A 107 -16.65 -2.57 14.37
N SER A 108 -16.04 -1.39 14.18
CA SER A 108 -16.36 -0.49 13.07
C SER A 108 -15.95 -1.11 11.73
N GLN A 109 -14.71 -1.62 11.63
CA GLN A 109 -14.19 -2.10 10.36
C GLN A 109 -14.79 -3.44 9.91
N LYS A 110 -15.17 -4.34 10.84
CA LYS A 110 -15.96 -5.52 10.47
C LYS A 110 -17.30 -5.15 9.87
N LYS A 111 -17.97 -4.16 10.43
CA LYS A 111 -19.22 -3.66 9.86
C LYS A 111 -19.03 -3.08 8.46
N GLU A 112 -17.97 -2.33 8.24
CA GLU A 112 -17.65 -1.76 6.93
C GLU A 112 -17.30 -2.86 5.91
N ILE A 113 -16.57 -3.90 6.32
CA ILE A 113 -16.34 -5.09 5.49
C ILE A 113 -17.68 -5.73 5.06
N GLU A 114 -18.64 -5.87 5.96
CA GLU A 114 -19.97 -6.41 5.64
C GLU A 114 -20.71 -5.50 4.64
N GLU A 115 -20.64 -4.19 4.81
CA GLU A 115 -21.25 -3.21 3.91
C GLU A 115 -20.63 -3.26 2.52
N PHE A 116 -19.29 -3.36 2.40
CA PHE A 116 -18.59 -3.54 1.12
C PHE A 116 -18.93 -4.88 0.46
N ASN A 117 -18.95 -5.98 1.20
CA ASN A 117 -19.36 -7.28 0.66
C ASN A 117 -20.80 -7.26 0.13
N LYS A 118 -21.71 -6.57 0.83
CA LYS A 118 -23.08 -6.38 0.36
C LYS A 118 -23.12 -5.57 -0.94
N PHE A 119 -22.33 -4.51 -1.06
CA PHE A 119 -22.21 -3.74 -2.30
C PHE A 119 -21.71 -4.62 -3.43
N LEU A 120 -20.60 -5.33 -3.25
CA LEU A 120 -20.00 -6.20 -4.27
C LEU A 120 -20.93 -7.35 -4.70
N SER A 121 -21.82 -7.82 -3.82
CA SER A 121 -22.77 -8.89 -4.17
C SER A 121 -23.81 -8.49 -5.21
N THR A 122 -23.98 -7.20 -5.47
CA THR A 122 -24.97 -6.65 -6.40
C THR A 122 -24.37 -5.72 -7.46
N HIS A 123 -23.09 -5.42 -7.37
CA HIS A 123 -22.38 -4.54 -8.30
C HIS A 123 -21.48 -5.35 -9.22
N GLU A 124 -21.91 -5.52 -10.46
CA GLU A 124 -21.08 -6.13 -11.51
C GLU A 124 -20.07 -5.09 -12.03
N PRO A 125 -18.76 -5.42 -12.09
CA PRO A 125 -17.75 -4.46 -12.51
C PRO A 125 -17.98 -4.00 -13.95
N ASN A 126 -18.00 -2.69 -14.12
CA ASN A 126 -18.09 -2.04 -15.41
C ASN A 126 -16.79 -1.30 -15.69
N SER A 127 -15.90 -1.89 -16.49
CA SER A 127 -14.58 -1.35 -16.79
C SER A 127 -14.68 0.08 -17.32
N ALA A 128 -14.47 1.06 -16.44
CA ALA A 128 -14.26 2.44 -16.84
C ALA A 128 -12.87 2.55 -17.49
N LYS A 129 -12.73 3.41 -18.50
CA LYS A 129 -11.50 3.54 -19.28
C LYS A 129 -10.38 4.33 -18.59
N GLU A 130 -10.45 4.54 -17.28
CA GLU A 130 -9.54 5.41 -16.55
C GLU A 130 -8.64 4.62 -15.59
N ASN A 131 -7.40 5.06 -15.42
CA ASN A 131 -6.38 4.48 -14.56
C ASN A 131 -6.65 4.68 -13.04
N VAL A 132 -7.90 4.65 -12.61
CA VAL A 132 -8.28 4.89 -11.21
C VAL A 132 -7.69 3.83 -10.29
N SER A 133 -7.61 2.61 -10.75
CA SER A 133 -6.98 1.51 -10.02
C SER A 133 -5.52 1.80 -9.67
N LYS A 134 -4.80 2.51 -10.54
CA LYS A 134 -3.43 2.94 -10.27
C LYS A 134 -3.37 3.99 -9.15
N ASP A 135 -4.31 4.94 -9.14
CA ASP A 135 -4.36 5.98 -8.10
C ASP A 135 -4.70 5.38 -6.72
N LEU A 136 -5.59 4.37 -6.68
CA LEU A 136 -5.89 3.62 -5.46
C LEU A 136 -4.66 2.86 -4.94
N MET A 137 -3.92 2.18 -5.82
CA MET A 137 -2.68 1.48 -5.46
C MET A 137 -1.61 2.45 -4.95
N THR A 138 -1.47 3.62 -5.58
CA THR A 138 -0.53 4.65 -5.13
C THR A 138 -0.92 5.18 -3.75
N ALA A 139 -2.19 5.52 -3.53
CA ALA A 139 -2.69 6.00 -2.24
C ALA A 139 -2.49 4.96 -1.11
N MET A 140 -2.64 3.68 -1.42
CA MET A 140 -2.35 2.61 -0.49
C MET A 140 -0.87 2.55 -0.10
N HIS A 141 0.04 2.75 -1.07
CA HIS A 141 1.47 2.57 -0.88
C HIS A 141 2.16 3.74 -0.15
N ASP A 142 1.70 4.98 -0.37
CA ASP A 142 2.42 6.19 0.01
C ASP A 142 2.51 6.43 1.54
N ASN A 143 1.72 5.72 2.36
CA ASN A 143 1.65 5.90 3.82
C ASN A 143 1.88 4.59 4.60
N MET A 144 2.83 3.75 4.19
CA MET A 144 3.03 2.44 4.83
C MET A 144 4.15 2.42 5.88
N ASP A 145 4.94 3.48 5.98
CA ASP A 145 6.00 3.57 6.98
C ASP A 145 5.40 3.86 8.37
N PRO A 146 5.90 3.21 9.44
CA PRO A 146 5.48 3.52 10.80
C PRO A 146 5.65 5.01 11.12
N ALA A 147 4.74 5.57 11.91
CA ALA A 147 4.78 6.99 12.31
C ALA A 147 6.05 7.33 13.13
N GLU A 148 6.56 6.36 13.89
CA GLU A 148 7.83 6.41 14.63
C GLU A 148 8.50 5.03 14.59
N PRO A 149 9.81 4.89 14.92
CA PRO A 149 10.47 3.58 14.98
C PRO A 149 9.82 2.63 15.99
N LEU A 150 9.63 1.38 15.58
CA LEU A 150 9.11 0.32 16.45
C LEU A 150 10.08 0.07 17.61
N ASN A 151 9.55 -0.21 18.81
CA ASN A 151 10.33 -0.40 20.03
C ASN A 151 10.03 -1.70 20.80
N ASN A 152 9.24 -2.60 20.17
CA ASN A 152 8.77 -3.86 20.76
C ASN A 152 7.81 -3.71 21.95
N ASN A 153 7.27 -2.53 22.19
CA ASN A 153 6.13 -2.34 23.06
C ASN A 153 4.84 -2.53 22.23
N PRO A 154 3.99 -3.51 22.55
CA PRO A 154 2.79 -3.78 21.75
C PRO A 154 1.88 -2.58 21.60
N ASP A 155 1.68 -1.77 22.66
CA ASP A 155 0.80 -0.60 22.62
C ASP A 155 1.37 0.48 21.71
N HIS A 156 2.68 0.77 21.85
CA HIS A 156 3.38 1.74 21.01
C HIS A 156 3.41 1.27 19.53
N ASP A 157 3.83 0.02 19.29
CA ASP A 157 3.96 -0.51 17.94
C ASP A 157 2.62 -0.54 17.21
N PHE A 158 1.52 -0.87 17.92
CA PHE A 158 0.17 -0.80 17.38
C PHE A 158 -0.18 0.63 16.96
N VAL A 159 0.07 1.62 17.80
CA VAL A 159 -0.25 3.03 17.52
C VAL A 159 0.53 3.55 16.32
N VAL A 160 1.85 3.35 16.30
CA VAL A 160 2.71 3.87 15.21
C VAL A 160 2.48 3.19 13.88
N MET A 161 1.96 1.96 13.88
CA MET A 161 1.57 1.24 12.66
C MET A 161 0.15 1.59 12.21
N MET A 162 -0.79 1.81 13.13
CA MET A 162 -2.18 2.09 12.81
C MET A 162 -2.40 3.50 12.24
N ILE A 163 -1.61 4.49 12.68
CA ILE A 163 -1.67 5.86 12.15
C ILE A 163 -1.47 5.91 10.61
N PRO A 164 -0.37 5.40 10.05
CA PRO A 164 -0.17 5.39 8.60
C PRO A 164 -1.19 4.48 7.89
N HIS A 165 -1.58 3.37 8.50
CA HIS A 165 -2.64 2.51 7.96
C HIS A 165 -3.95 3.29 7.76
N HIS A 166 -4.38 4.07 8.73
CA HIS A 166 -5.58 4.90 8.60
C HIS A 166 -5.41 6.02 7.58
N LYS A 167 -4.23 6.66 7.51
CA LYS A 167 -3.92 7.67 6.48
C LYS A 167 -4.08 7.10 5.07
N SER A 168 -3.61 5.89 4.84
CA SER A 168 -3.77 5.17 3.57
C SER A 168 -5.26 4.97 3.19
N ALA A 169 -6.11 4.54 4.14
CA ALA A 169 -7.54 4.38 3.88
C ALA A 169 -8.24 5.71 3.54
N ILE A 170 -7.83 6.81 4.20
CA ILE A 170 -8.33 8.15 3.89
C ILE A 170 -7.98 8.53 2.46
N GLU A 171 -6.72 8.35 2.05
CA GLU A 171 -6.26 8.70 0.69
C GLU A 171 -6.93 7.85 -0.39
N MET A 172 -7.08 6.54 -0.16
CA MET A 172 -7.86 5.69 -1.07
C MET A 172 -9.31 6.17 -1.18
N SER A 173 -9.92 6.57 -0.05
CA SER A 173 -11.29 7.11 -0.02
C SER A 173 -11.39 8.44 -0.76
N GLU A 174 -10.45 9.35 -0.58
CA GLU A 174 -10.38 10.62 -1.31
C GLU A 174 -10.13 10.39 -2.82
N SER A 175 -9.37 9.36 -3.18
CA SER A 175 -9.13 8.99 -4.57
C SER A 175 -10.42 8.48 -5.25
N VAL A 176 -11.15 7.53 -4.63
CA VAL A 176 -12.38 7.01 -5.21
C VAL A 176 -13.46 8.07 -5.34
N LEU A 177 -13.55 9.04 -4.43
CA LEU A 177 -14.53 10.15 -4.51
C LEU A 177 -14.40 10.99 -5.79
N LYS A 178 -13.22 11.04 -6.42
CA LYS A 178 -12.98 11.78 -7.67
C LYS A 178 -13.60 11.10 -8.89
N SER A 179 -13.78 9.79 -8.85
CA SER A 179 -14.18 8.96 -10.00
C SER A 179 -15.46 8.17 -9.79
N SER A 180 -15.82 7.86 -8.54
CA SER A 180 -17.02 7.09 -8.19
C SER A 180 -18.29 7.74 -8.73
N LYS A 181 -19.21 6.90 -9.24
CA LYS A 181 -20.57 7.28 -9.62
C LYS A 181 -21.62 6.70 -8.65
N GLU A 182 -21.21 5.71 -7.86
CA GLU A 182 -22.07 5.02 -6.92
C GLU A 182 -22.24 5.79 -5.61
N GLN A 183 -23.49 6.19 -5.30
CA GLN A 183 -23.79 6.95 -4.08
C GLN A 183 -23.45 6.17 -2.81
N THR A 184 -23.60 4.84 -2.84
CA THR A 184 -23.23 3.96 -1.74
C THR A 184 -21.74 4.05 -1.44
N ILE A 185 -20.87 3.93 -2.47
CA ILE A 185 -19.41 4.05 -2.32
C ILE A 185 -19.02 5.44 -1.83
N LYS A 186 -19.63 6.49 -2.38
CA LYS A 186 -19.37 7.87 -1.89
C LYS A 186 -19.72 8.05 -0.41
N ALA A 187 -20.84 7.49 0.01
CA ALA A 187 -21.26 7.58 1.42
C ALA A 187 -20.29 6.82 2.33
N MET A 188 -19.86 5.61 1.92
CA MET A 188 -18.89 4.80 2.67
C MET A 188 -17.52 5.48 2.73
N ALA A 189 -17.01 5.99 1.61
CA ALA A 189 -15.73 6.71 1.55
C ALA A 189 -15.73 7.96 2.46
N ASN A 190 -16.80 8.77 2.45
CA ASN A 190 -16.90 9.93 3.33
C ASN A 190 -16.97 9.54 4.81
N LYS A 191 -17.66 8.44 5.12
CA LYS A 191 -17.72 7.90 6.50
C LYS A 191 -16.32 7.44 6.95
N ILE A 192 -15.60 6.67 6.14
CA ILE A 192 -14.24 6.22 6.43
C ILE A 192 -13.32 7.41 6.71
N ILE A 193 -13.36 8.45 5.86
CA ILE A 193 -12.56 9.66 6.06
C ILE A 193 -12.86 10.32 7.42
N ALA A 194 -14.13 10.43 7.79
CA ALA A 194 -14.51 11.08 9.04
C ALA A 194 -14.12 10.27 10.27
N ASP A 195 -14.38 8.97 10.26
CA ASP A 195 -14.12 8.07 11.39
C ASP A 195 -12.62 7.89 11.60
N GLN A 196 -11.86 7.62 10.54
CA GLN A 196 -10.42 7.36 10.66
C GLN A 196 -9.61 8.63 10.96
N LYS A 197 -10.04 9.82 10.53
CA LYS A 197 -9.42 11.07 11.01
C LYS A 197 -9.55 11.21 12.52
N LYS A 198 -10.71 10.91 13.07
CA LYS A 198 -10.92 10.94 14.52
C LYS A 198 -10.07 9.89 15.25
N GLU A 199 -9.96 8.69 14.70
CA GLU A 199 -9.11 7.63 15.27
C GLU A 199 -7.62 8.00 15.22
N ILE A 200 -7.13 8.61 14.13
CA ILE A 200 -5.76 9.16 14.04
C ILE A 200 -5.52 10.19 15.14
N ASP A 201 -6.43 11.16 15.32
CA ASP A 201 -6.28 12.20 16.36
C ASP A 201 -6.15 11.56 17.78
N GLN A 202 -6.89 10.49 18.04
CA GLN A 202 -6.84 9.77 19.32
C GLN A 202 -5.50 9.02 19.48
N LEU A 203 -5.02 8.35 18.43
CA LEU A 203 -3.75 7.63 18.42
C LEU A 203 -2.56 8.60 18.57
N GLU A 204 -2.55 9.70 17.83
CA GLU A 204 -1.51 10.74 17.91
C GLU A 204 -1.49 11.42 19.28
N ASN A 205 -2.66 11.66 19.88
CA ASN A 205 -2.73 12.19 21.25
C ASN A 205 -2.14 11.21 22.27
N TRP A 206 -2.48 9.91 22.17
CA TRP A 206 -1.88 8.90 23.04
C TRP A 206 -0.36 8.85 22.86
N LEU A 207 0.13 8.79 21.62
CA LEU A 207 1.56 8.73 21.30
C LEU A 207 2.33 9.93 21.88
N SER A 208 1.74 11.13 21.81
CA SER A 208 2.36 12.35 22.34
C SER A 208 2.55 12.34 23.88
N ASN A 209 1.69 11.59 24.58
CA ASN A 209 1.69 11.49 26.05
C ASN A 209 2.47 10.28 26.58
N HIS A 210 2.99 9.40 25.71
CA HIS A 210 3.66 8.14 26.08
C HIS A 210 5.07 8.01 25.46
N LYS A 211 5.76 9.15 25.29
CA LYS A 211 7.15 9.22 24.78
C LYS A 211 8.18 8.81 25.82
#